data_0aa090d1071b99d9aa2b5cbfc391c1fd
#
_entry.id   0aa090d1071b99d9aa2b5cbfc391c1fd
#
_cell.length_a   1.000
_cell.length_b   1.000
_cell.length_c   1.000
_cell.angle_alpha   90.00
_cell.angle_beta   90.00
_cell.angle_gamma   90.00
#
_symmetry.space_group_name_H-M   'P 1'
#
loop_
_entity.id
_entity.type
_entity.pdbx_description
1 polymer ?
#
loop_
_entity_poly.entity_id
_entity_poly.type
_entity_poly.pdbx_seq_one_letter_code
_entity_poly.pdbx_strand_id
1 'polypeptide(L)'
;MKYDLVLLHAPSVYDFRKNALLAGPISDVVPSSPVFEMYPIGLTSIADYLERYGLRVKIINIANRMLMNSSFDVEAKLSKIQTKAFGIDLHWLPHAHGSIELAKIVKTLHPQTPIIFGGLSATYYHKELIDYPFIDFVMRGDSTEKLMLLLMNKIEARNTHYADIPNLTWKKGSEYGYNPITYVPKDLDDIDVPGYRYTIRSVFKYRNFLDPLPYNGWLQYPNTALLTARGCTQNCLICGGSREAYDQNCNRNSLALRSPKKLVEDIQFISRFSRAPIFILHDLRQGGREYVNEFFSRLKKLNLKNEIVFELFQYADEEFFKQMNESVPKYSIEITLETHDEKIRRYNGKFSCTNQKVIDTLNFALKNGCKKIDLFFMVGIPGQTYQSAIENINFCETIHLACYKDPRVYYFVAPLAPFLDPASPAFEHPELHGYKKFCHTLEDHRTAITQPSWKHMLSYETKDMTRDDIVNATYESANKLNEFKLQYNLIDQEGYQEIKGKIEKSMAYIEKIDHVLALPKGNQAAELVKIQKEIEELNKYSICGKNELKWEVQKNYANFFSLALVGLEQLYQDYSNIIRAKLSPKQRFQFTLDAERQKLKV
;
A
#
# COMPACT_ATOMS: atom_id res chain seq x y z
N MET A 1 -1.87 -30.86 -0.38
CA MET A 1 -2.80 -30.32 -1.42
C MET A 1 -1.95 -29.65 -2.49
N LYS A 2 -2.22 -29.91 -3.76
CA LYS A 2 -1.46 -29.32 -4.89
C LYS A 2 -2.17 -28.04 -5.34
N TYR A 3 -1.42 -26.93 -5.48
CA TYR A 3 -1.91 -25.64 -5.96
C TYR A 3 -1.50 -25.42 -7.42
N ASP A 4 -2.20 -24.54 -8.12
CA ASP A 4 -1.78 -24.08 -9.43
C ASP A 4 -0.83 -22.89 -9.28
N LEU A 5 -1.14 -21.93 -8.39
CA LEU A 5 -0.29 -20.80 -8.06
C LEU A 5 -0.24 -20.59 -6.54
N VAL A 6 0.94 -20.28 -6.01
CA VAL A 6 1.11 -19.80 -4.64
C VAL A 6 1.70 -18.39 -4.69
N LEU A 7 0.94 -17.43 -4.14
CA LEU A 7 1.36 -16.03 -4.04
C LEU A 7 1.99 -15.81 -2.67
N LEU A 8 3.19 -15.25 -2.64
CA LEU A 8 3.98 -15.01 -1.44
C LEU A 8 4.16 -13.51 -1.24
N HIS A 9 3.92 -13.04 -0.01
CA HIS A 9 4.25 -11.69 0.42
C HIS A 9 5.41 -11.73 1.40
N ALA A 10 6.52 -11.09 1.02
CA ALA A 10 7.75 -11.04 1.81
C ALA A 10 7.73 -9.88 2.83
N PRO A 11 8.49 -9.96 3.93
CA PRO A 11 8.80 -8.79 4.74
C PRO A 11 9.70 -7.82 3.96
N SER A 12 9.78 -6.56 4.41
CA SER A 12 10.72 -5.59 3.83
C SER A 12 12.16 -6.10 3.85
N VAL A 13 12.61 -6.61 4.98
CA VAL A 13 13.94 -7.20 5.14
C VAL A 13 13.82 -8.67 5.59
N TYR A 14 14.39 -9.56 4.83
CA TYR A 14 14.54 -10.96 5.21
C TYR A 14 15.98 -11.25 5.68
N ASP A 15 16.28 -11.74 6.89
CA ASP A 15 15.37 -12.00 8.00
C ASP A 15 15.47 -10.85 9.03
N PHE A 16 14.42 -10.01 9.11
CA PHE A 16 14.38 -8.85 10.01
C PHE A 16 14.56 -9.23 11.49
N ARG A 17 14.25 -10.48 11.88
CA ARG A 17 14.40 -10.99 13.24
C ARG A 17 15.86 -11.13 13.67
N LYS A 18 16.80 -11.07 12.72
CA LYS A 18 18.25 -11.19 12.94
C LYS A 18 19.01 -9.88 12.76
N ASN A 19 18.31 -8.81 12.41
CA ASN A 19 18.92 -7.53 12.08
C ASN A 19 18.44 -6.44 13.03
N ALA A 20 19.35 -5.58 13.46
CA ALA A 20 19.03 -4.35 14.17
C ALA A 20 18.60 -3.30 13.13
N LEU A 21 17.30 -3.02 13.04
CA LEU A 21 16.72 -2.11 12.06
C LEU A 21 15.81 -1.10 12.78
N LEU A 22 16.30 0.13 12.98
CA LEU A 22 15.50 1.23 13.50
C LEU A 22 14.74 1.89 12.33
N ALA A 23 13.50 1.49 12.14
CA ALA A 23 12.67 1.95 11.03
C ALA A 23 12.16 3.39 11.19
N GLY A 24 12.11 3.90 12.43
CA GLY A 24 11.64 5.26 12.72
C GLY A 24 10.20 5.51 12.28
N PRO A 25 9.83 6.78 12.04
CA PRO A 25 8.44 7.17 11.77
C PRO A 25 7.92 6.87 10.35
N ILE A 26 8.69 6.19 9.53
CA ILE A 26 8.33 5.90 8.12
C ILE A 26 7.07 5.05 8.01
N SER A 27 6.84 4.13 8.97
CA SER A 27 5.67 3.24 8.99
C SER A 27 4.53 3.73 9.86
N ASP A 28 4.67 4.89 10.50
CA ASP A 28 3.73 5.33 11.54
C ASP A 28 2.35 5.72 11.03
N VAL A 29 2.27 6.13 9.77
CA VAL A 29 1.03 6.59 9.14
C VAL A 29 0.22 5.48 8.44
N VAL A 30 0.67 4.23 8.52
CA VAL A 30 -0.02 3.07 7.94
C VAL A 30 -0.33 2.03 9.02
N PRO A 31 -1.43 1.28 8.93
CA PRO A 31 -1.80 0.26 9.91
C PRO A 31 -0.98 -1.03 9.74
N SER A 32 0.34 -0.91 9.57
CA SER A 32 1.28 -2.03 9.47
C SER A 32 2.47 -1.82 10.39
N SER A 33 3.35 -2.80 10.46
CA SER A 33 4.61 -2.71 11.19
C SER A 33 5.75 -2.23 10.28
N PRO A 34 6.94 -1.94 10.83
CA PRO A 34 8.13 -1.59 10.03
C PRO A 34 8.58 -2.65 9.02
N VAL A 35 8.04 -3.86 9.07
CA VAL A 35 8.32 -4.90 8.08
C VAL A 35 7.34 -4.89 6.92
N PHE A 36 6.37 -3.98 6.92
CA PHE A 36 5.37 -3.77 5.87
C PHE A 36 4.61 -5.05 5.49
N GLU A 37 4.09 -5.77 6.50
CA GLU A 37 3.41 -7.05 6.31
C GLU A 37 2.05 -6.94 5.62
N MET A 38 1.55 -5.74 5.34
CA MET A 38 0.30 -5.53 4.62
C MET A 38 0.48 -5.82 3.13
N TYR A 39 -0.07 -6.95 2.68
CA TYR A 39 0.03 -7.30 1.27
C TYR A 39 -0.90 -6.45 0.38
N PRO A 40 -0.53 -6.23 -0.90
CA PRO A 40 -1.31 -5.40 -1.81
C PRO A 40 -2.63 -6.07 -2.23
N ILE A 41 -3.64 -5.25 -2.51
CA ILE A 41 -4.95 -5.67 -3.06
C ILE A 41 -4.77 -6.56 -4.32
N GLY A 42 -3.71 -6.32 -5.11
CA GLY A 42 -3.39 -7.10 -6.30
C GLY A 42 -3.26 -8.61 -6.05
N LEU A 43 -2.79 -9.05 -4.88
CA LEU A 43 -2.70 -10.49 -4.59
C LEU A 43 -4.08 -11.14 -4.47
N THR A 44 -5.02 -10.49 -3.78
CA THR A 44 -6.38 -11.02 -3.63
C THR A 44 -7.18 -10.92 -4.92
N SER A 45 -7.02 -9.84 -5.71
CA SER A 45 -7.71 -9.68 -6.99
C SER A 45 -7.24 -10.70 -8.03
N ILE A 46 -5.93 -10.97 -8.11
CA ILE A 46 -5.37 -12.03 -8.95
C ILE A 46 -5.88 -13.40 -8.49
N ALA A 47 -5.83 -13.68 -7.19
CA ALA A 47 -6.28 -14.96 -6.65
C ALA A 47 -7.78 -15.20 -6.93
N ASP A 48 -8.63 -14.21 -6.68
CA ASP A 48 -10.07 -14.29 -6.99
C ASP A 48 -10.30 -14.51 -8.49
N TYR A 49 -9.62 -13.71 -9.32
CA TYR A 49 -9.76 -13.80 -10.77
C TYR A 49 -9.40 -15.20 -11.28
N LEU A 50 -8.27 -15.75 -10.89
CA LEU A 50 -7.81 -17.08 -11.31
C LEU A 50 -8.73 -18.21 -10.79
N GLU A 51 -9.22 -18.09 -9.55
CA GLU A 51 -10.15 -19.09 -8.99
C GLU A 51 -11.49 -19.11 -9.72
N ARG A 52 -11.97 -18.01 -10.25
CA ARG A 52 -13.17 -17.97 -11.11
C ARG A 52 -13.02 -18.83 -12.37
N TYR A 53 -11.77 -19.03 -12.82
CA TYR A 53 -11.43 -19.91 -13.95
C TYR A 53 -10.96 -21.31 -13.53
N GLY A 54 -11.20 -21.69 -12.25
CA GLY A 54 -10.98 -23.05 -11.74
C GLY A 54 -9.55 -23.36 -11.34
N LEU A 55 -8.64 -22.39 -11.29
CA LEU A 55 -7.31 -22.58 -10.74
C LEU A 55 -7.38 -22.57 -9.19
N ARG A 56 -6.44 -23.26 -8.56
CA ARG A 56 -6.28 -23.26 -7.10
C ARG A 56 -5.16 -22.33 -6.72
N VAL A 57 -5.51 -21.20 -6.12
CA VAL A 57 -4.55 -20.17 -5.74
C VAL A 57 -4.47 -20.04 -4.22
N LYS A 58 -3.26 -19.98 -3.67
CA LYS A 58 -3.04 -19.75 -2.24
C LYS A 58 -2.15 -18.54 -2.04
N ILE A 59 -2.58 -17.62 -1.17
CA ILE A 59 -1.73 -16.54 -0.65
C ILE A 59 -1.08 -17.02 0.65
N ILE A 60 0.20 -16.71 0.84
CA ILE A 60 0.93 -16.90 2.10
C ILE A 60 1.62 -15.58 2.43
N ASN A 61 1.17 -14.95 3.49
CA ASN A 61 1.79 -13.76 4.04
C ASN A 61 2.97 -14.16 4.95
N ILE A 62 4.16 -14.29 4.36
CA ILE A 62 5.39 -14.66 5.08
C ILE A 62 5.74 -13.62 6.13
N ALA A 63 5.64 -12.32 5.79
CA ALA A 63 5.91 -11.23 6.70
C ALA A 63 5.04 -11.31 7.97
N ASN A 64 3.72 -11.46 7.82
CA ASN A 64 2.80 -11.59 8.95
C ASN A 64 3.07 -12.85 9.77
N ARG A 65 3.39 -13.98 9.13
CA ARG A 65 3.74 -15.22 9.82
C ARG A 65 4.98 -15.07 10.69
N MET A 66 6.01 -14.38 10.18
CA MET A 66 7.25 -14.13 10.91
C MET A 66 7.03 -13.17 12.09
N LEU A 67 6.13 -12.16 11.95
CA LEU A 67 5.75 -11.25 13.04
C LEU A 67 4.98 -11.96 14.14
N MET A 68 4.02 -12.80 13.77
CA MET A 68 3.19 -13.51 14.74
C MET A 68 3.93 -14.63 15.48
N ASN A 69 4.98 -15.18 14.88
CA ASN A 69 5.76 -16.27 15.45
C ASN A 69 7.24 -16.10 15.12
N SER A 70 8.03 -15.68 16.11
CA SER A 70 9.47 -15.47 15.97
C SER A 70 10.25 -16.75 15.61
N SER A 71 9.71 -17.93 15.94
CA SER A 71 10.28 -19.24 15.57
C SER A 71 9.76 -19.81 14.25
N PHE A 72 8.97 -19.03 13.48
CA PHE A 72 8.44 -19.50 12.20
C PHE A 72 9.55 -19.81 11.20
N ASP A 73 9.65 -21.08 10.83
CA ASP A 73 10.61 -21.58 9.86
C ASP A 73 10.02 -21.45 8.44
N VAL A 74 10.51 -20.49 7.68
CA VAL A 74 10.08 -20.18 6.32
C VAL A 74 10.44 -21.31 5.36
N GLU A 75 11.67 -21.85 5.45
CA GLU A 75 12.15 -22.90 4.56
C GLU A 75 11.39 -24.21 4.78
N ALA A 76 11.22 -24.63 6.03
CA ALA A 76 10.41 -25.80 6.37
C ALA A 76 8.93 -25.65 5.95
N LYS A 77 8.40 -24.43 5.92
CA LYS A 77 7.05 -24.17 5.42
C LYS A 77 6.99 -24.29 3.91
N LEU A 78 7.91 -23.65 3.20
CA LEU A 78 7.92 -23.60 1.74
C LEU A 78 8.27 -24.95 1.12
N SER A 79 9.19 -25.72 1.72
CA SER A 79 9.59 -27.06 1.21
C SER A 79 8.42 -28.05 1.07
N LYS A 80 7.36 -27.88 1.87
CA LYS A 80 6.15 -28.72 1.86
C LYS A 80 5.12 -28.33 0.81
N ILE A 81 5.34 -27.23 0.09
CA ILE A 81 4.39 -26.70 -0.88
C ILE A 81 4.56 -27.40 -2.23
N GLN A 82 3.44 -27.82 -2.82
CA GLN A 82 3.39 -28.33 -4.18
C GLN A 82 2.55 -27.37 -5.04
N THR A 83 3.18 -26.73 -6.01
CA THR A 83 2.53 -25.77 -6.91
C THR A 83 3.14 -25.83 -8.32
N LYS A 84 2.40 -25.31 -9.32
CA LYS A 84 2.90 -25.17 -10.70
C LYS A 84 3.76 -23.91 -10.89
N ALA A 85 3.51 -22.87 -10.08
CA ALA A 85 4.29 -21.64 -10.07
C ALA A 85 4.20 -20.94 -8.71
N PHE A 86 5.23 -20.14 -8.39
CA PHE A 86 5.19 -19.16 -7.30
C PHE A 86 5.10 -17.77 -7.87
N GLY A 87 4.23 -16.93 -7.28
CA GLY A 87 4.21 -15.49 -7.52
C GLY A 87 4.75 -14.76 -6.29
N ILE A 88 5.59 -13.76 -6.50
CA ILE A 88 6.16 -12.94 -5.41
C ILE A 88 5.91 -11.49 -5.77
N ASP A 89 5.32 -10.73 -4.85
CA ASP A 89 5.08 -9.32 -5.08
C ASP A 89 6.32 -8.47 -4.79
N LEU A 90 6.56 -7.48 -5.64
CA LEU A 90 7.40 -6.33 -5.40
C LEU A 90 6.60 -5.08 -5.81
N HIS A 91 5.53 -4.83 -5.05
CA HIS A 91 4.63 -3.73 -5.34
C HIS A 91 5.20 -2.38 -4.93
N TRP A 92 6.07 -2.36 -3.94
CA TRP A 92 6.71 -1.18 -3.39
C TRP A 92 8.17 -1.46 -2.99
N LEU A 93 9.06 -0.47 -3.12
CA LEU A 93 10.51 -0.62 -2.91
C LEU A 93 10.95 -1.15 -1.54
N PRO A 94 10.27 -0.88 -0.41
CA PRO A 94 10.65 -1.50 0.87
C PRO A 94 10.78 -3.01 0.82
N HIS A 95 10.06 -3.68 -0.08
CA HIS A 95 10.13 -5.14 -0.24
C HIS A 95 11.29 -5.63 -1.11
N ALA A 96 12.13 -4.75 -1.65
CA ALA A 96 13.19 -5.14 -2.58
C ALA A 96 14.10 -6.23 -2.00
N HIS A 97 14.55 -6.09 -0.74
CA HIS A 97 15.40 -7.09 -0.11
C HIS A 97 14.63 -8.40 0.14
N GLY A 98 13.50 -8.32 0.85
CA GLY A 98 12.77 -9.52 1.28
C GLY A 98 12.22 -10.33 0.12
N SER A 99 11.68 -9.69 -0.92
CA SER A 99 11.12 -10.39 -2.08
C SER A 99 12.20 -11.12 -2.88
N ILE A 100 13.38 -10.53 -3.06
CA ILE A 100 14.49 -11.15 -3.77
C ILE A 100 15.08 -12.32 -2.98
N GLU A 101 15.32 -12.15 -1.66
CA GLU A 101 15.80 -13.25 -0.80
C GLU A 101 14.78 -14.39 -0.73
N LEU A 102 13.49 -14.08 -0.65
CA LEU A 102 12.44 -15.11 -0.67
C LEU A 102 12.43 -15.89 -2.00
N ALA A 103 12.62 -15.22 -3.12
CA ALA A 103 12.72 -15.87 -4.43
C ALA A 103 13.92 -16.82 -4.51
N LYS A 104 15.06 -16.42 -3.97
CA LYS A 104 16.26 -17.27 -3.88
C LYS A 104 16.00 -18.54 -3.06
N ILE A 105 15.36 -18.41 -1.90
CA ILE A 105 14.97 -19.55 -1.04
C ILE A 105 14.00 -20.47 -1.80
N VAL A 106 12.95 -19.90 -2.41
CA VAL A 106 11.98 -20.68 -3.18
C VAL A 106 12.65 -21.45 -4.31
N LYS A 107 13.56 -20.83 -5.06
CA LYS A 107 14.25 -21.49 -6.17
C LYS A 107 15.19 -22.60 -5.70
N THR A 108 15.83 -22.43 -4.55
CA THR A 108 16.65 -23.48 -3.92
C THR A 108 15.82 -24.71 -3.54
N LEU A 109 14.64 -24.49 -2.97
CA LEU A 109 13.73 -25.56 -2.54
C LEU A 109 12.95 -26.20 -3.71
N HIS A 110 12.68 -25.42 -4.75
CA HIS A 110 11.87 -25.80 -5.91
C HIS A 110 12.55 -25.42 -7.24
N PRO A 111 13.69 -26.03 -7.61
CA PRO A 111 14.52 -25.59 -8.73
C PRO A 111 13.78 -25.54 -10.08
N GLN A 112 12.81 -26.46 -10.29
CA GLN A 112 12.06 -26.58 -11.54
C GLN A 112 10.76 -25.76 -11.58
N THR A 113 10.37 -25.16 -10.46
CA THR A 113 9.12 -24.41 -10.39
C THR A 113 9.38 -22.94 -10.78
N PRO A 114 8.66 -22.40 -11.75
CA PRO A 114 8.84 -21.00 -12.17
C PRO A 114 8.43 -20.01 -11.09
N ILE A 115 9.17 -18.90 -11.04
CA ILE A 115 8.93 -17.77 -10.15
C ILE A 115 8.52 -16.56 -10.98
N ILE A 116 7.39 -15.95 -10.62
CA ILE A 116 6.77 -14.81 -11.27
C ILE A 116 6.80 -13.62 -10.32
N PHE A 117 7.43 -12.52 -10.71
CA PHE A 117 7.34 -11.24 -10.00
C PHE A 117 6.23 -10.38 -10.57
N GLY A 118 5.67 -9.49 -9.74
CA GLY A 118 4.69 -8.48 -10.13
C GLY A 118 4.60 -7.33 -9.14
N GLY A 119 3.94 -6.25 -9.54
CA GLY A 119 3.79 -5.02 -8.77
C GLY A 119 4.43 -3.82 -9.47
N LEU A 120 4.20 -2.60 -8.96
CA LEU A 120 4.64 -1.37 -9.63
C LEU A 120 6.17 -1.25 -9.63
N SER A 121 6.85 -1.55 -8.52
CA SER A 121 8.32 -1.55 -8.48
C SER A 121 8.91 -2.68 -9.32
N ALA A 122 8.27 -3.87 -9.36
CA ALA A 122 8.68 -4.94 -10.26
C ALA A 122 8.50 -4.55 -11.74
N THR A 123 7.46 -3.77 -12.06
CA THR A 123 7.24 -3.24 -13.41
C THR A 123 8.36 -2.32 -13.81
N TYR A 124 8.78 -1.41 -12.94
CA TYR A 124 9.87 -0.48 -13.20
C TYR A 124 11.22 -1.19 -13.37
N TYR A 125 11.58 -2.03 -12.43
CA TYR A 125 12.87 -2.75 -12.41
C TYR A 125 12.83 -4.11 -13.13
N HIS A 126 11.93 -4.32 -14.06
CA HIS A 126 11.72 -5.63 -14.68
C HIS A 126 12.96 -6.21 -15.38
N LYS A 127 13.84 -5.36 -15.94
CA LYS A 127 15.09 -5.79 -16.58
C LYS A 127 16.11 -6.27 -15.57
N GLU A 128 16.29 -5.52 -14.47
CA GLU A 128 17.19 -5.92 -13.39
C GLU A 128 16.69 -7.17 -12.67
N LEU A 129 15.37 -7.29 -12.47
CA LEU A 129 14.77 -8.47 -11.84
C LEU A 129 14.98 -9.74 -12.67
N ILE A 130 14.81 -9.68 -13.99
CA ILE A 130 14.93 -10.88 -14.83
C ILE A 130 16.38 -11.36 -14.95
N ASP A 131 17.37 -10.53 -14.64
CA ASP A 131 18.78 -10.91 -14.62
C ASP A 131 19.13 -11.82 -13.45
N TYR A 132 18.36 -11.82 -12.36
CA TYR A 132 18.56 -12.79 -11.29
C TYR A 132 18.32 -14.22 -11.77
N PRO A 133 19.25 -15.17 -11.53
CA PRO A 133 19.17 -16.53 -12.09
C PRO A 133 17.94 -17.32 -11.64
N PHE A 134 17.31 -16.91 -10.56
CA PHE A 134 16.17 -17.57 -9.93
C PHE A 134 14.81 -16.93 -10.26
N ILE A 135 14.74 -15.89 -11.08
CA ILE A 135 13.49 -15.25 -11.52
C ILE A 135 13.23 -15.63 -12.98
N ASP A 136 12.05 -16.15 -13.29
CA ASP A 136 11.69 -16.64 -14.62
C ASP A 136 10.80 -15.65 -15.38
N PHE A 137 9.93 -14.92 -14.65
CA PHE A 137 8.94 -14.00 -15.23
C PHE A 137 8.78 -12.74 -14.40
N VAL A 138 8.53 -11.61 -15.08
CA VAL A 138 8.02 -10.39 -14.44
C VAL A 138 6.76 -9.96 -15.21
N MET A 139 5.60 -10.01 -14.52
CA MET A 139 4.33 -9.55 -15.07
C MET A 139 4.18 -8.06 -14.76
N ARG A 140 4.20 -7.23 -15.82
CA ARG A 140 4.26 -5.78 -15.73
C ARG A 140 2.90 -5.11 -15.87
N GLY A 141 2.79 -3.90 -15.32
CA GLY A 141 1.60 -3.06 -15.36
C GLY A 141 0.81 -3.09 -14.05
N ASP A 142 -0.20 -2.26 -14.00
CA ASP A 142 -1.07 -2.09 -12.84
C ASP A 142 -2.27 -3.06 -12.80
N SER A 143 -2.55 -3.73 -13.92
CA SER A 143 -3.72 -4.62 -14.09
C SER A 143 -3.27 -5.92 -14.74
N THR A 144 -3.02 -6.93 -13.92
CA THR A 144 -2.35 -8.16 -14.36
C THR A 144 -3.19 -9.42 -14.19
N GLU A 145 -4.40 -9.32 -13.68
CA GLU A 145 -5.27 -10.45 -13.33
C GLU A 145 -5.49 -11.39 -14.52
N LYS A 146 -5.88 -10.85 -15.68
CA LYS A 146 -6.09 -11.61 -16.90
C LYS A 146 -4.80 -12.15 -17.49
N LEU A 147 -3.73 -11.36 -17.45
CA LEU A 147 -2.43 -11.76 -17.96
C LEU A 147 -1.83 -12.92 -17.17
N MET A 148 -2.05 -12.93 -15.85
CA MET A 148 -1.69 -14.06 -14.99
C MET A 148 -2.44 -15.33 -15.38
N LEU A 149 -3.72 -15.24 -15.74
CA LEU A 149 -4.48 -16.39 -16.27
C LEU A 149 -3.86 -16.93 -17.56
N LEU A 150 -3.50 -16.04 -18.49
CA LEU A 150 -2.84 -16.44 -19.75
C LEU A 150 -1.50 -17.15 -19.49
N LEU A 151 -0.68 -16.58 -18.60
CA LEU A 151 0.61 -17.18 -18.26
C LEU A 151 0.43 -18.54 -17.57
N MET A 152 -0.49 -18.65 -16.62
CA MET A 152 -0.76 -19.92 -15.92
C MET A 152 -1.27 -21.01 -16.86
N ASN A 153 -2.10 -20.67 -17.85
CA ASN A 153 -2.55 -21.61 -18.87
C ASN A 153 -1.39 -22.12 -19.73
N LYS A 154 -0.41 -21.26 -20.09
CA LYS A 154 0.78 -21.68 -20.82
C LYS A 154 1.69 -22.58 -19.98
N ILE A 155 1.90 -22.25 -18.71
CA ILE A 155 2.68 -23.08 -17.79
C ILE A 155 2.03 -24.46 -17.65
N GLU A 156 0.71 -24.53 -17.50
CA GLU A 156 -0.03 -25.79 -17.43
C GLU A 156 0.11 -26.63 -18.71
N ALA A 157 -0.02 -25.99 -19.87
CA ALA A 157 0.12 -26.62 -21.18
C ALA A 157 1.58 -26.95 -21.54
N ARG A 158 2.55 -26.59 -20.71
CA ARG A 158 4.01 -26.65 -21.02
C ARG A 158 4.37 -25.96 -22.34
N ASN A 159 3.61 -24.91 -22.69
CA ASN A 159 3.85 -24.10 -23.88
C ASN A 159 4.84 -22.98 -23.52
N THR A 160 6.01 -23.03 -24.12
CA THR A 160 7.11 -22.08 -23.86
C THR A 160 7.15 -20.89 -24.81
N HIS A 161 6.15 -20.69 -25.63
CA HIS A 161 6.02 -19.50 -26.47
C HIS A 161 5.34 -18.37 -25.65
N TYR A 162 6.14 -17.44 -25.12
CA TYR A 162 5.68 -16.37 -24.23
C TYR A 162 5.55 -15.01 -24.93
N ALA A 163 6.01 -14.89 -26.17
CA ALA A 163 6.03 -13.62 -26.91
C ALA A 163 4.63 -13.03 -27.21
N ASP A 164 3.58 -13.83 -27.10
CA ASP A 164 2.18 -13.44 -27.32
C ASP A 164 1.44 -13.00 -26.03
N ILE A 165 2.11 -13.04 -24.86
CA ILE A 165 1.52 -12.53 -23.60
C ILE A 165 1.92 -11.06 -23.44
N PRO A 166 0.97 -10.11 -23.54
CA PRO A 166 1.27 -8.70 -23.32
C PRO A 166 1.91 -8.45 -21.95
N ASN A 167 2.68 -7.38 -21.84
CA ASN A 167 3.23 -6.89 -20.57
C ASN A 167 4.21 -7.87 -19.87
N LEU A 168 4.56 -8.99 -20.48
CA LEU A 168 5.42 -9.99 -19.84
C LEU A 168 6.89 -9.74 -20.17
N THR A 169 7.72 -9.72 -19.13
CA THR A 169 9.17 -9.94 -19.25
C THR A 169 9.44 -11.39 -18.85
N TRP A 170 10.21 -12.10 -19.68
CA TRP A 170 10.44 -13.53 -19.47
C TRP A 170 11.87 -13.94 -19.84
N LYS A 171 12.30 -15.05 -19.27
CA LYS A 171 13.57 -15.70 -19.54
C LYS A 171 13.37 -17.20 -19.78
N LYS A 172 14.09 -17.74 -20.76
CA LYS A 172 14.12 -19.17 -21.08
C LYS A 172 15.53 -19.57 -21.49
N GLY A 173 16.26 -20.17 -20.56
CA GLY A 173 17.72 -20.41 -20.77
C GLY A 173 18.45 -19.09 -20.92
N SER A 174 19.10 -18.88 -22.06
CA SER A 174 19.79 -17.63 -22.42
C SER A 174 18.91 -16.65 -23.22
N GLU A 175 17.68 -17.02 -23.55
CA GLU A 175 16.74 -16.17 -24.29
C GLU A 175 15.95 -15.29 -23.33
N TYR A 176 15.86 -13.98 -23.65
CA TYR A 176 15.09 -12.97 -22.90
C TYR A 176 14.04 -12.34 -23.81
N GLY A 177 12.86 -12.07 -23.28
CA GLY A 177 11.80 -11.34 -23.97
C GLY A 177 11.22 -10.23 -23.13
N TYR A 178 11.01 -9.08 -23.74
CA TYR A 178 10.43 -7.87 -23.15
C TYR A 178 9.20 -7.47 -23.97
N ASN A 179 8.08 -8.14 -23.74
CA ASN A 179 6.87 -7.89 -24.51
C ASN A 179 6.33 -6.48 -24.20
N PRO A 180 5.80 -5.73 -25.18
CA PRO A 180 5.32 -4.36 -24.92
C PRO A 180 4.13 -4.35 -23.96
N ILE A 181 3.98 -3.23 -23.21
CA ILE A 181 2.81 -3.00 -22.37
C ILE A 181 1.68 -2.53 -23.26
N THR A 182 0.79 -3.44 -23.65
CA THR A 182 -0.36 -3.17 -24.52
C THR A 182 -1.70 -3.53 -23.88
N TYR A 183 -1.68 -4.31 -22.79
CA TYR A 183 -2.88 -4.61 -22.02
C TYR A 183 -3.03 -3.60 -20.88
N VAL A 184 -3.91 -2.62 -21.05
CA VAL A 184 -4.21 -1.55 -20.12
C VAL A 184 -5.75 -1.42 -20.04
N PRO A 185 -6.42 -2.12 -19.10
CA PRO A 185 -7.88 -2.09 -18.98
C PRO A 185 -8.40 -0.67 -18.71
N LYS A 186 -9.59 -0.37 -19.23
CA LYS A 186 -10.23 0.94 -19.11
C LYS A 186 -11.09 1.08 -17.85
N ASP A 187 -11.43 -0.02 -17.20
CA ASP A 187 -12.23 -0.06 -15.97
C ASP A 187 -11.76 -1.18 -15.02
N LEU A 188 -12.33 -1.19 -13.81
CA LEU A 188 -12.04 -2.17 -12.76
C LEU A 188 -13.25 -3.05 -12.41
N ASP A 189 -14.26 -3.11 -13.25
CA ASP A 189 -15.53 -3.78 -12.92
C ASP A 189 -15.46 -5.31 -12.95
N ASP A 190 -14.47 -5.86 -13.65
CA ASP A 190 -14.29 -7.32 -13.77
C ASP A 190 -13.44 -7.95 -12.65
N ILE A 191 -12.92 -7.18 -11.72
CA ILE A 191 -12.08 -7.68 -10.61
C ILE A 191 -12.75 -7.55 -9.24
N ASP A 192 -12.33 -8.37 -8.27
CA ASP A 192 -12.74 -8.24 -6.86
C ASP A 192 -11.78 -7.30 -6.14
N VAL A 193 -12.17 -6.03 -6.00
CA VAL A 193 -11.33 -5.00 -5.36
C VAL A 193 -11.21 -5.19 -3.85
N PRO A 194 -12.30 -5.47 -3.09
CA PRO A 194 -12.20 -5.60 -1.63
C PRO A 194 -11.43 -6.85 -1.18
N GLY A 195 -11.23 -7.85 -2.04
CA GLY A 195 -10.52 -9.08 -1.72
C GLY A 195 -11.24 -10.06 -0.79
N TYR A 196 -12.40 -9.69 -0.24
CA TYR A 196 -13.10 -10.53 0.73
C TYR A 196 -13.69 -11.81 0.14
N ARG A 197 -14.06 -11.81 -1.15
CA ARG A 197 -14.57 -13.04 -1.80
C ARG A 197 -13.51 -14.13 -1.77
N TYR A 198 -12.29 -13.81 -2.18
CA TYR A 198 -11.16 -14.74 -2.07
C TYR A 198 -10.84 -15.07 -0.61
N THR A 199 -10.72 -14.07 0.26
CA THR A 199 -10.36 -14.24 1.68
C THR A 199 -11.30 -15.21 2.37
N ILE A 200 -12.63 -15.02 2.25
CA ILE A 200 -13.64 -15.87 2.87
C ILE A 200 -13.56 -17.30 2.30
N ARG A 201 -13.50 -17.44 0.96
CA ARG A 201 -13.34 -18.77 0.34
C ARG A 201 -12.08 -19.49 0.81
N SER A 202 -10.95 -18.79 0.90
CA SER A 202 -9.67 -19.38 1.29
C SER A 202 -9.67 -19.94 2.71
N VAL A 203 -10.38 -19.28 3.62
CA VAL A 203 -10.57 -19.76 5.00
C VAL A 203 -11.25 -21.12 4.99
N PHE A 204 -12.36 -21.28 4.29
CA PHE A 204 -13.09 -22.56 4.24
C PHE A 204 -12.40 -23.62 3.39
N LYS A 205 -11.92 -23.24 2.20
CA LYS A 205 -11.33 -24.15 1.20
C LYS A 205 -9.97 -24.69 1.61
N TYR A 206 -9.12 -23.83 2.16
CA TYR A 206 -7.74 -24.17 2.49
C TYR A 206 -7.48 -24.27 4.00
N ARG A 207 -8.51 -24.09 4.84
CA ARG A 207 -8.41 -24.05 6.31
C ARG A 207 -7.30 -23.08 6.76
N ASN A 208 -7.27 -21.93 6.13
CA ASN A 208 -6.21 -20.94 6.29
C ASN A 208 -6.79 -19.68 6.92
N PHE A 209 -6.59 -19.51 8.24
CA PHE A 209 -7.15 -18.39 9.00
C PHE A 209 -6.20 -17.19 9.14
N LEU A 210 -4.90 -17.39 8.92
CA LEU A 210 -3.88 -16.37 9.21
C LEU A 210 -3.37 -15.66 7.96
N ASP A 211 -3.11 -16.41 6.88
CA ASP A 211 -2.55 -15.82 5.66
C ASP A 211 -3.48 -14.84 4.94
N PRO A 212 -4.84 -14.97 5.04
CA PRO A 212 -5.75 -14.00 4.42
C PRO A 212 -5.89 -12.68 5.18
N LEU A 213 -5.34 -12.56 6.39
CA LEU A 213 -5.38 -11.30 7.13
C LEU A 213 -4.40 -10.31 6.48
N PRO A 214 -4.87 -9.08 6.16
CA PRO A 214 -4.04 -8.11 5.45
C PRO A 214 -2.80 -7.69 6.22
N TYR A 215 -2.89 -7.54 7.55
CA TYR A 215 -1.79 -7.13 8.42
C TYR A 215 -1.96 -7.67 9.85
N ASN A 216 -0.91 -7.60 10.64
CA ASN A 216 -0.93 -8.01 12.03
C ASN A 216 -1.84 -7.08 12.86
N GLY A 217 -2.75 -7.67 13.64
CA GLY A 217 -3.73 -6.90 14.42
C GLY A 217 -4.99 -6.49 13.65
N TRP A 218 -5.19 -6.96 12.41
CA TRP A 218 -6.39 -6.63 11.63
C TRP A 218 -7.70 -6.99 12.34
N LEU A 219 -7.74 -8.07 13.09
CA LEU A 219 -8.94 -8.45 13.86
C LEU A 219 -9.26 -7.46 15.01
N GLN A 220 -8.27 -6.77 15.54
CA GLN A 220 -8.44 -5.73 16.56
C GLN A 220 -8.82 -4.38 15.94
N TYR A 221 -8.34 -4.12 14.76
CA TYR A 221 -8.59 -2.90 14.00
C TYR A 221 -8.88 -3.23 12.53
N PRO A 222 -10.04 -3.84 12.24
CA PRO A 222 -10.40 -4.14 10.86
C PRO A 222 -10.70 -2.84 10.12
N ASN A 223 -10.03 -2.67 9.01
CA ASN A 223 -10.35 -1.62 8.07
C ASN A 223 -10.31 -2.21 6.65
N THR A 224 -11.13 -1.70 5.75
CA THR A 224 -11.20 -2.18 4.38
C THR A 224 -10.88 -1.04 3.44
N ALA A 225 -9.83 -1.18 2.65
CA ALA A 225 -9.50 -0.25 1.59
C ALA A 225 -10.24 -0.65 0.29
N LEU A 226 -11.01 0.27 -0.28
CA LEU A 226 -11.65 0.13 -1.59
C LEU A 226 -10.99 1.03 -2.60
N LEU A 227 -10.28 0.44 -3.55
CA LEU A 227 -9.68 1.14 -4.66
C LEU A 227 -10.76 1.57 -5.67
N THR A 228 -10.87 2.86 -5.94
CA THR A 228 -11.86 3.40 -6.87
C THR A 228 -11.34 3.55 -8.29
N ALA A 229 -10.02 3.65 -8.45
CA ALA A 229 -9.38 3.83 -9.74
C ALA A 229 -7.96 3.22 -9.75
N ARG A 230 -7.47 2.88 -10.92
CA ARG A 230 -6.03 2.77 -11.25
C ARG A 230 -5.67 3.90 -12.20
N GLY A 231 -4.50 4.53 -12.01
CA GLY A 231 -4.15 5.79 -12.63
C GLY A 231 -4.51 6.99 -11.73
N CYS A 232 -4.07 8.18 -12.10
CA CYS A 232 -4.35 9.42 -11.40
C CYS A 232 -4.49 10.58 -12.40
N THR A 233 -5.32 11.59 -12.08
CA THR A 233 -5.36 12.85 -12.87
C THR A 233 -4.35 13.86 -12.37
N GLN A 234 -3.84 13.71 -11.14
CA GLN A 234 -2.83 14.57 -10.54
C GLN A 234 -1.43 14.17 -11.01
N ASN A 235 -0.54 15.17 -11.10
CA ASN A 235 0.86 14.94 -11.43
C ASN A 235 1.76 15.36 -10.27
N CYS A 236 1.53 14.77 -9.09
CA CYS A 236 2.32 15.05 -7.90
C CYS A 236 3.76 14.62 -8.11
N LEU A 237 4.70 15.54 -7.82
CA LEU A 237 6.10 15.43 -8.17
C LEU A 237 6.80 14.19 -7.60
N ILE A 238 6.47 13.84 -6.36
CA ILE A 238 7.14 12.75 -5.60
C ILE A 238 6.39 11.41 -5.65
N CYS A 239 5.28 11.34 -6.38
CA CYS A 239 4.39 10.19 -6.32
C CYS A 239 4.57 9.24 -7.51
N GLY A 240 4.95 7.98 -7.23
CA GLY A 240 5.00 6.90 -8.24
C GLY A 240 3.62 6.45 -8.76
N GLY A 241 2.54 7.01 -8.20
CA GLY A 241 1.16 6.88 -8.68
C GLY A 241 0.64 8.11 -9.41
N SER A 242 1.49 9.09 -9.74
CA SER A 242 1.11 10.28 -10.52
C SER A 242 0.71 9.90 -11.96
N ARG A 243 0.04 10.83 -12.64
CA ARG A 243 -0.36 10.63 -14.05
C ARG A 243 0.84 10.27 -14.93
N GLU A 244 1.95 11.00 -14.78
CA GLU A 244 3.18 10.76 -15.54
C GLU A 244 3.83 9.42 -15.18
N ALA A 245 3.89 9.09 -13.89
CA ALA A 245 4.42 7.81 -13.44
C ALA A 245 3.61 6.61 -13.97
N TYR A 246 2.29 6.70 -13.99
CA TYR A 246 1.45 5.65 -14.58
C TYR A 246 1.60 5.54 -16.09
N ASP A 247 1.73 6.69 -16.79
CA ASP A 247 1.96 6.68 -18.24
C ASP A 247 3.30 6.02 -18.58
N GLN A 248 4.37 6.43 -17.93
CA GLN A 248 5.72 5.88 -18.17
C GLN A 248 5.85 4.41 -17.76
N ASN A 249 5.37 4.06 -16.57
CA ASN A 249 5.60 2.73 -16.00
C ASN A 249 4.58 1.68 -16.45
N CYS A 250 3.35 2.08 -16.71
CA CYS A 250 2.23 1.18 -17.01
C CYS A 250 1.54 1.45 -18.36
N ASN A 251 2.03 2.42 -19.14
CA ASN A 251 1.38 2.90 -20.37
C ASN A 251 -0.08 3.32 -20.15
N ARG A 252 -0.38 3.83 -18.95
CA ARG A 252 -1.73 4.27 -18.54
C ARG A 252 -1.82 5.79 -18.54
N ASN A 253 -2.50 6.36 -19.51
CA ASN A 253 -2.72 7.80 -19.68
C ASN A 253 -4.12 8.27 -19.28
N SER A 254 -4.97 7.35 -18.78
CA SER A 254 -6.34 7.64 -18.35
C SER A 254 -6.72 6.80 -17.14
N LEU A 255 -7.69 7.27 -16.36
CA LEU A 255 -8.21 6.52 -15.23
C LEU A 255 -8.94 5.25 -15.68
N ALA A 256 -8.65 4.13 -15.03
CA ALA A 256 -9.51 2.96 -15.01
C ALA A 256 -10.37 3.04 -13.74
N LEU A 257 -11.58 3.50 -13.88
CA LEU A 257 -12.51 3.65 -12.75
C LEU A 257 -13.25 2.33 -12.47
N ARG A 258 -13.49 2.07 -11.19
CA ARG A 258 -14.54 1.16 -10.79
C ARG A 258 -15.87 1.90 -10.88
N SER A 259 -16.86 1.37 -11.58
CA SER A 259 -18.12 2.09 -11.75
C SER A 259 -18.82 2.37 -10.42
N PRO A 260 -19.58 3.48 -10.27
CA PRO A 260 -20.30 3.79 -9.04
C PRO A 260 -21.20 2.64 -8.59
N LYS A 261 -21.81 1.94 -9.55
CA LYS A 261 -22.63 0.74 -9.29
C LYS A 261 -21.80 -0.35 -8.60
N LYS A 262 -20.63 -0.70 -9.16
CA LYS A 262 -19.77 -1.75 -8.63
C LYS A 262 -19.20 -1.38 -7.28
N LEU A 263 -18.79 -0.13 -7.10
CA LEU A 263 -18.26 0.36 -5.84
C LEU A 263 -19.31 0.26 -4.72
N VAL A 264 -20.57 0.62 -5.01
CA VAL A 264 -21.67 0.49 -4.05
C VAL A 264 -22.06 -0.97 -3.80
N GLU A 265 -21.99 -1.86 -4.81
CA GLU A 265 -22.14 -3.31 -4.64
C GLU A 265 -21.07 -3.89 -3.70
N ASP A 266 -19.82 -3.43 -3.78
CA ASP A 266 -18.75 -3.85 -2.88
C ASP A 266 -18.99 -3.38 -1.45
N ILE A 267 -19.38 -2.12 -1.25
CA ILE A 267 -19.75 -1.58 0.06
C ILE A 267 -20.92 -2.39 0.66
N GLN A 268 -21.94 -2.65 -0.14
CA GLN A 268 -23.09 -3.47 0.27
C GLN A 268 -22.66 -4.89 0.66
N PHE A 269 -21.78 -5.51 -0.12
CA PHE A 269 -21.26 -6.84 0.19
C PHE A 269 -20.54 -6.87 1.54
N ILE A 270 -19.65 -5.90 1.79
CA ILE A 270 -18.91 -5.77 3.06
C ILE A 270 -19.87 -5.55 4.23
N SER A 271 -20.87 -4.66 4.06
CA SER A 271 -21.81 -4.30 5.12
C SER A 271 -22.71 -5.47 5.59
N ARG A 272 -22.81 -6.56 4.82
CA ARG A 272 -23.53 -7.77 5.21
C ARG A 272 -22.91 -8.46 6.42
N PHE A 273 -21.60 -8.39 6.60
CA PHE A 273 -20.88 -9.12 7.65
C PHE A 273 -19.96 -8.27 8.50
N SER A 274 -19.65 -7.03 8.09
CA SER A 274 -18.78 -6.12 8.84
C SER A 274 -19.39 -4.72 8.96
N ARG A 275 -19.27 -4.12 10.15
CA ARG A 275 -19.60 -2.71 10.42
C ARG A 275 -18.35 -1.86 10.66
N ALA A 276 -17.18 -2.41 10.35
CA ALA A 276 -15.92 -1.69 10.43
C ALA A 276 -15.86 -0.55 9.41
N PRO A 277 -14.99 0.43 9.60
CA PRO A 277 -14.78 1.51 8.64
C PRO A 277 -14.39 0.99 7.24
N ILE A 278 -14.85 1.67 6.21
CA ILE A 278 -14.49 1.41 4.81
C ILE A 278 -13.79 2.64 4.28
N PHE A 279 -12.53 2.48 3.90
CA PHE A 279 -11.70 3.53 3.37
C PHE A 279 -11.75 3.54 1.83
N ILE A 280 -12.27 4.61 1.27
CA ILE A 280 -12.32 4.85 -0.17
C ILE A 280 -10.99 5.48 -0.58
N LEU A 281 -10.13 4.67 -1.16
CA LEU A 281 -8.85 5.12 -1.71
C LEU A 281 -9.08 5.90 -2.98
N HIS A 282 -8.38 7.01 -3.13
CA HIS A 282 -8.47 7.92 -4.25
C HIS A 282 -9.63 8.93 -4.14
N ASP A 283 -9.42 10.13 -4.62
CA ASP A 283 -10.46 11.16 -4.62
C ASP A 283 -11.55 10.86 -5.67
N LEU A 284 -12.75 10.52 -5.23
CA LEU A 284 -13.89 10.19 -6.09
C LEU A 284 -14.18 11.25 -7.17
N ARG A 285 -13.85 12.51 -6.90
CA ARG A 285 -14.09 13.62 -7.81
C ARG A 285 -13.24 13.56 -9.08
N GLN A 286 -12.18 12.74 -9.09
CA GLN A 286 -11.41 12.49 -10.31
C GLN A 286 -12.24 11.74 -11.38
N GLY A 287 -13.29 11.02 -10.98
CA GLY A 287 -14.27 10.43 -11.89
C GLY A 287 -15.24 11.43 -12.52
N GLY A 288 -15.21 12.68 -12.07
CA GLY A 288 -16.11 13.75 -12.53
C GLY A 288 -17.42 13.84 -11.73
N ARG A 289 -18.17 14.92 -11.99
CA ARG A 289 -19.38 15.25 -11.22
C ARG A 289 -20.48 14.21 -11.34
N GLU A 290 -20.68 13.66 -12.53
CA GLU A 290 -21.71 12.62 -12.78
C GLU A 290 -21.39 11.35 -12.01
N TYR A 291 -20.13 10.93 -11.98
CA TYR A 291 -19.66 9.78 -11.23
C TYR A 291 -19.93 9.94 -9.72
N VAL A 292 -19.62 11.09 -9.17
CA VAL A 292 -19.84 11.42 -7.74
C VAL A 292 -21.34 11.42 -7.42
N ASN A 293 -22.15 12.07 -8.24
CA ASN A 293 -23.60 12.14 -8.05
C ASN A 293 -24.25 10.74 -8.12
N GLU A 294 -23.85 9.92 -9.07
CA GLU A 294 -24.34 8.54 -9.18
C GLU A 294 -23.92 7.71 -7.96
N PHE A 295 -22.66 7.81 -7.53
CA PHE A 295 -22.17 7.10 -6.37
C PHE A 295 -22.97 7.43 -5.11
N PHE A 296 -23.11 8.72 -4.77
CA PHE A 296 -23.84 9.14 -3.58
C PHE A 296 -25.35 8.80 -3.67
N SER A 297 -25.97 8.98 -4.84
CA SER A 297 -27.37 8.61 -5.05
C SER A 297 -27.64 7.12 -4.81
N ARG A 298 -26.69 6.25 -5.22
CA ARG A 298 -26.79 4.80 -4.97
C ARG A 298 -26.50 4.44 -3.51
N LEU A 299 -25.49 5.07 -2.92
CA LEU A 299 -25.05 4.83 -1.55
C LEU A 299 -26.13 5.19 -0.53
N LYS A 300 -26.84 6.30 -0.74
CA LYS A 300 -27.97 6.77 0.08
C LYS A 300 -29.08 5.70 0.23
N LYS A 301 -29.23 4.82 -0.76
CA LYS A 301 -30.27 3.76 -0.75
C LYS A 301 -29.91 2.57 0.13
N LEU A 302 -28.65 2.44 0.57
CA LEU A 302 -28.20 1.23 1.29
C LEU A 302 -28.53 1.23 2.79
N ASN A 303 -28.96 2.35 3.38
CA ASN A 303 -29.10 2.47 4.84
C ASN A 303 -27.87 1.93 5.60
N LEU A 304 -26.70 2.38 5.19
CA LEU A 304 -25.40 1.89 5.65
C LEU A 304 -25.20 2.19 7.15
N LYS A 305 -24.50 1.29 7.86
CA LYS A 305 -24.11 1.49 9.27
C LYS A 305 -22.60 1.69 9.44
N ASN A 306 -21.83 1.39 8.40
CA ASN A 306 -20.38 1.58 8.37
C ASN A 306 -20.05 3.07 8.31
N GLU A 307 -18.95 3.45 8.92
CA GLU A 307 -18.28 4.70 8.62
C GLU A 307 -17.58 4.59 7.26
N ILE A 308 -17.68 5.62 6.44
CA ILE A 308 -16.92 5.72 5.18
C ILE A 308 -15.86 6.79 5.36
N VAL A 309 -14.62 6.44 5.08
CA VAL A 309 -13.49 7.38 5.08
C VAL A 309 -13.16 7.73 3.64
N PHE A 310 -13.07 9.02 3.34
CA PHE A 310 -12.79 9.52 2.00
C PHE A 310 -11.44 10.21 1.96
N GLU A 311 -10.67 9.95 0.93
CA GLU A 311 -9.43 10.64 0.63
C GLU A 311 -9.71 11.84 -0.29
N LEU A 312 -9.19 13.02 0.06
CA LEU A 312 -9.34 14.23 -0.74
C LEU A 312 -7.99 14.72 -1.26
N PHE A 313 -7.91 14.98 -2.57
CA PHE A 313 -6.71 15.48 -3.24
C PHE A 313 -6.77 16.97 -3.57
N GLN A 314 -7.93 17.62 -3.38
CA GLN A 314 -8.17 19.00 -3.73
C GLN A 314 -9.20 19.64 -2.80
N TYR A 315 -9.28 20.99 -2.86
CA TYR A 315 -10.35 21.76 -2.23
C TYR A 315 -11.74 21.14 -2.51
N ALA A 316 -12.59 21.14 -1.49
CA ALA A 316 -13.98 20.70 -1.59
C ALA A 316 -14.91 21.80 -1.05
N ASP A 317 -15.97 22.09 -1.79
CA ASP A 317 -16.98 23.06 -1.42
C ASP A 317 -18.02 22.48 -0.43
N GLU A 318 -18.85 23.35 0.13
CA GLU A 318 -19.85 22.95 1.11
C GLU A 318 -20.90 21.99 0.52
N GLU A 319 -21.23 22.13 -0.75
CA GLU A 319 -22.24 21.30 -1.41
C GLU A 319 -21.80 19.84 -1.49
N PHE A 320 -20.52 19.60 -1.76
CA PHE A 320 -19.95 18.24 -1.73
C PHE A 320 -20.11 17.58 -0.36
N PHE A 321 -19.86 18.31 0.73
CA PHE A 321 -20.01 17.75 2.08
C PHE A 321 -21.47 17.59 2.49
N LYS A 322 -22.39 18.43 2.04
CA LYS A 322 -23.84 18.23 2.22
C LYS A 322 -24.30 16.94 1.55
N GLN A 323 -23.90 16.73 0.30
CA GLN A 323 -24.21 15.52 -0.45
C GLN A 323 -23.65 14.26 0.23
N MET A 324 -22.42 14.36 0.75
CA MET A 324 -21.77 13.29 1.52
C MET A 324 -22.56 12.96 2.78
N ASN A 325 -22.88 13.96 3.61
CA ASN A 325 -23.63 13.79 4.85
C ASN A 325 -25.04 13.23 4.64
N GLU A 326 -25.70 13.60 3.53
CA GLU A 326 -26.99 13.05 3.15
C GLU A 326 -26.93 11.59 2.70
N SER A 327 -25.77 11.12 2.26
CA SER A 327 -25.60 9.81 1.61
C SER A 327 -25.06 8.75 2.54
N VAL A 328 -24.34 9.14 3.61
CA VAL A 328 -23.77 8.21 4.59
C VAL A 328 -24.03 8.69 6.02
N PRO A 329 -24.34 7.79 6.96
CA PRO A 329 -24.65 8.15 8.34
C PRO A 329 -23.42 8.67 9.11
N LYS A 330 -22.23 8.20 8.73
CA LYS A 330 -20.95 8.58 9.35
C LYS A 330 -19.89 8.64 8.27
N TYR A 331 -19.15 9.74 8.22
CA TYR A 331 -17.99 9.85 7.35
C TYR A 331 -16.83 10.58 8.02
N SER A 332 -15.63 10.25 7.60
CA SER A 332 -14.37 10.92 7.93
C SER A 332 -13.60 11.22 6.65
N ILE A 333 -12.64 12.12 6.73
CA ILE A 333 -11.79 12.49 5.58
C ILE A 333 -10.31 12.47 5.93
N GLU A 334 -9.50 12.13 4.94
CA GLU A 334 -8.04 12.26 4.98
C GLU A 334 -7.55 13.25 3.93
N ILE A 335 -6.63 14.11 4.33
CA ILE A 335 -6.00 15.11 3.46
C ILE A 335 -4.49 15.07 3.69
N THR A 336 -3.73 14.74 2.66
CA THR A 336 -2.28 14.94 2.67
C THR A 336 -1.97 16.32 2.11
N LEU A 337 -1.74 17.26 3.02
CA LEU A 337 -1.46 18.66 2.68
C LEU A 337 0.00 18.88 2.27
N GLU A 338 0.91 18.02 2.73
CA GLU A 338 2.36 18.05 2.56
C GLU A 338 3.04 19.21 3.29
N THR A 339 2.65 20.47 3.08
CA THR A 339 3.28 21.63 3.68
C THR A 339 2.31 22.83 3.78
N HIS A 340 2.62 23.73 4.72
CA HIS A 340 1.92 25.01 4.87
C HIS A 340 2.25 26.02 3.76
N ASP A 341 3.43 25.89 3.14
CA ASP A 341 3.88 26.81 2.08
C ASP A 341 3.12 26.55 0.78
N GLU A 342 2.28 27.53 0.40
CA GLU A 342 1.45 27.44 -0.80
C GLU A 342 2.25 27.33 -2.11
N LYS A 343 3.46 27.89 -2.16
CA LYS A 343 4.32 27.83 -3.36
C LYS A 343 4.93 26.44 -3.50
N ILE A 344 5.46 25.88 -2.41
CA ILE A 344 6.01 24.52 -2.36
C ILE A 344 4.90 23.53 -2.66
N ARG A 345 3.73 23.65 -2.03
CA ARG A 345 2.57 22.78 -2.26
C ARG A 345 2.10 22.80 -3.71
N ARG A 346 2.05 23.99 -4.33
CA ARG A 346 1.69 24.13 -5.75
C ARG A 346 2.75 23.50 -6.66
N TYR A 347 4.03 23.64 -6.32
CA TYR A 347 5.13 23.05 -7.07
C TYR A 347 5.08 21.51 -6.99
N ASN A 348 4.81 20.94 -5.82
CA ASN A 348 4.68 19.50 -5.65
C ASN A 348 3.38 18.92 -6.24
N GLY A 349 2.37 19.75 -6.51
CA GLY A 349 1.18 19.39 -7.27
C GLY A 349 0.06 18.73 -6.46
N LYS A 350 0.24 18.44 -5.17
CA LYS A 350 -0.81 17.85 -4.33
C LYS A 350 -1.52 18.95 -3.52
N PHE A 351 -2.85 18.86 -3.46
CA PHE A 351 -3.73 19.81 -2.77
C PHE A 351 -3.40 21.30 -3.07
N SER A 352 -3.23 21.60 -4.35
CA SER A 352 -2.72 22.88 -4.89
C SER A 352 -3.73 24.03 -4.72
N CYS A 353 -4.00 24.46 -3.48
CA CYS A 353 -4.88 25.59 -3.18
C CYS A 353 -4.26 26.50 -2.11
N THR A 354 -4.90 27.64 -1.84
CA THR A 354 -4.50 28.57 -0.77
C THR A 354 -4.79 27.97 0.61
N ASN A 355 -4.09 28.45 1.62
CA ASN A 355 -4.31 28.06 3.02
C ASN A 355 -5.74 28.38 3.47
N GLN A 356 -6.31 29.51 2.99
CA GLN A 356 -7.71 29.84 3.26
C GLN A 356 -8.66 28.76 2.72
N LYS A 357 -8.46 28.27 1.50
CA LYS A 357 -9.28 27.18 0.93
C LYS A 357 -9.11 25.85 1.69
N VAL A 358 -7.94 25.60 2.26
CA VAL A 358 -7.77 24.46 3.18
C VAL A 358 -8.70 24.62 4.38
N ILE A 359 -8.62 25.76 5.07
CA ILE A 359 -9.45 26.07 6.24
C ILE A 359 -10.95 26.01 5.89
N ASP A 360 -11.35 26.58 4.75
CA ASP A 360 -12.74 26.51 4.28
C ASP A 360 -13.20 25.06 4.08
N THR A 361 -12.38 24.21 3.45
CA THR A 361 -12.66 22.77 3.26
C THR A 361 -12.93 22.09 4.61
N LEU A 362 -12.07 22.32 5.61
CA LEU A 362 -12.20 21.72 6.93
C LEU A 362 -13.48 22.19 7.64
N ASN A 363 -13.75 23.50 7.62
CA ASN A 363 -14.95 24.07 8.24
C ASN A 363 -16.23 23.56 7.55
N PHE A 364 -16.25 23.41 6.22
CA PHE A 364 -17.39 22.82 5.53
C PHE A 364 -17.59 21.34 5.92
N ALA A 365 -16.52 20.56 6.03
CA ALA A 365 -16.60 19.18 6.49
C ALA A 365 -17.15 19.07 7.92
N LEU A 366 -16.59 19.85 8.85
CA LEU A 366 -17.01 19.87 10.26
C LEU A 366 -18.48 20.29 10.43
N LYS A 367 -18.90 21.35 9.73
CA LYS A 367 -20.29 21.86 9.71
C LYS A 367 -21.26 20.81 9.17
N ASN A 368 -20.85 20.01 8.22
CA ASN A 368 -21.68 18.98 7.58
C ASN A 368 -21.47 17.58 8.18
N GLY A 369 -21.09 17.47 9.46
CA GLY A 369 -21.17 16.23 10.22
C GLY A 369 -19.98 15.29 10.09
N CYS A 370 -18.85 15.72 9.52
CA CYS A 370 -17.61 14.94 9.48
C CYS A 370 -17.21 14.50 10.90
N LYS A 371 -16.86 13.22 11.07
CA LYS A 371 -16.53 12.63 12.37
C LYS A 371 -15.07 12.80 12.75
N LYS A 372 -14.18 12.74 11.76
CA LYS A 372 -12.75 12.86 11.94
C LYS A 372 -12.12 13.43 10.68
N ILE A 373 -11.14 14.29 10.84
CA ILE A 373 -10.33 14.85 9.75
C ILE A 373 -8.87 14.57 10.08
N ASP A 374 -8.19 13.83 9.22
CA ASP A 374 -6.76 13.55 9.34
C ASP A 374 -5.98 14.42 8.37
N LEU A 375 -5.09 15.26 8.89
CA LEU A 375 -4.22 16.14 8.12
C LEU A 375 -2.77 15.68 8.23
N PHE A 376 -2.15 15.39 7.08
CA PHE A 376 -0.77 14.92 6.99
C PHE A 376 0.14 15.97 6.40
N PHE A 377 1.25 16.23 7.12
CA PHE A 377 2.37 17.06 6.68
C PHE A 377 3.60 16.19 6.46
N MET A 378 4.45 16.61 5.53
CA MET A 378 5.65 15.85 5.16
C MET A 378 6.92 16.65 5.43
N VAL A 379 8.00 15.93 5.72
CA VAL A 379 9.38 16.45 5.82
C VAL A 379 10.23 15.80 4.72
N GLY A 380 11.06 16.59 4.05
CA GLY A 380 11.93 16.09 2.97
C GLY A 380 11.37 16.25 1.57
N ILE A 381 10.41 17.15 1.37
CA ILE A 381 9.89 17.49 0.05
C ILE A 381 10.69 18.61 -0.63
N PRO A 382 10.71 18.70 -1.97
CA PRO A 382 11.52 19.69 -2.69
C PRO A 382 11.15 21.13 -2.35
N GLY A 383 12.15 21.98 -2.18
CA GLY A 383 12.00 23.39 -1.84
C GLY A 383 11.70 23.66 -0.36
N GLN A 384 11.55 22.62 0.45
CA GLN A 384 11.39 22.74 1.89
C GLN A 384 12.74 22.87 2.58
N THR A 385 12.90 23.91 3.41
CA THR A 385 14.03 24.06 4.31
C THR A 385 13.71 23.44 5.68
N TYR A 386 14.74 23.25 6.51
CA TYR A 386 14.58 22.81 7.90
C TYR A 386 13.53 23.65 8.63
N GLN A 387 13.70 24.99 8.57
CA GLN A 387 12.80 25.92 9.25
C GLN A 387 11.35 25.83 8.69
N SER A 388 11.19 25.71 7.38
CA SER A 388 9.85 25.61 6.79
C SER A 388 9.15 24.28 7.11
N ALA A 389 9.91 23.20 7.37
CA ALA A 389 9.34 21.96 7.88
C ALA A 389 8.76 22.14 9.30
N ILE A 390 9.49 22.86 10.17
CA ILE A 390 9.03 23.19 11.53
C ILE A 390 7.80 24.12 11.51
N GLU A 391 7.75 25.08 10.58
CA GLU A 391 6.64 26.03 10.44
C GLU A 391 5.31 25.36 10.07
N ASN A 392 5.32 24.14 9.58
CA ASN A 392 4.09 23.34 9.43
C ASN A 392 3.29 23.24 10.74
N ILE A 393 3.97 23.21 11.90
CA ILE A 393 3.31 23.09 13.19
C ILE A 393 2.61 24.40 13.59
N ASN A 394 3.20 25.55 13.28
CA ASN A 394 2.53 26.85 13.46
C ASN A 394 1.24 26.94 12.60
N PHE A 395 1.28 26.32 11.43
CA PHE A 395 0.10 26.25 10.59
C PHE A 395 -0.96 25.27 11.13
N CYS A 396 -0.56 24.18 11.78
CA CYS A 396 -1.51 23.33 12.52
C CYS A 396 -2.25 24.12 13.59
N GLU A 397 -1.56 24.99 14.34
CA GLU A 397 -2.19 25.89 15.33
C GLU A 397 -3.14 26.88 14.67
N THR A 398 -2.73 27.49 13.55
CA THR A 398 -3.57 28.40 12.76
C THR A 398 -4.86 27.70 12.31
N ILE A 399 -4.77 26.50 11.77
CA ILE A 399 -5.93 25.68 11.39
C ILE A 399 -6.81 25.39 12.61
N HIS A 400 -6.21 24.97 13.71
CA HIS A 400 -6.95 24.59 14.93
C HIS A 400 -7.79 25.76 15.46
N LEU A 401 -7.21 26.95 15.51
CA LEU A 401 -7.92 28.17 15.91
C LEU A 401 -9.00 28.55 14.91
N ALA A 402 -8.72 28.48 13.61
CA ALA A 402 -9.67 28.79 12.53
C ALA A 402 -10.82 27.78 12.43
N CYS A 403 -10.62 26.55 12.92
CA CYS A 403 -11.64 25.51 13.07
C CYS A 403 -12.28 25.51 14.47
N TYR A 404 -12.23 26.62 15.21
CA TYR A 404 -12.86 26.81 16.52
C TYR A 404 -12.40 25.79 17.58
N LYS A 405 -11.17 25.32 17.51
CA LYS A 405 -10.57 24.30 18.39
C LYS A 405 -11.36 22.98 18.37
N ASP A 406 -11.93 22.63 17.23
CA ASP A 406 -12.70 21.40 17.08
C ASP A 406 -11.81 20.16 17.26
N PRO A 407 -12.08 19.27 18.22
CA PRO A 407 -11.24 18.11 18.54
C PRO A 407 -11.27 17.01 17.47
N ARG A 408 -12.13 17.14 16.45
CA ARG A 408 -12.22 16.18 15.35
C ARG A 408 -11.13 16.35 14.29
N VAL A 409 -10.30 17.42 14.37
CA VAL A 409 -9.16 17.64 13.47
C VAL A 409 -7.88 17.10 14.09
N TYR A 410 -7.29 16.12 13.43
CA TYR A 410 -6.04 15.45 13.84
C TYR A 410 -4.90 15.85 12.92
N TYR A 411 -3.73 16.02 13.50
CA TYR A 411 -2.55 16.51 12.80
C TYR A 411 -1.42 15.49 12.89
N PHE A 412 -0.80 15.20 11.76
CA PHE A 412 0.30 14.25 11.65
C PHE A 412 1.45 14.88 10.86
N VAL A 413 2.68 14.60 11.29
CA VAL A 413 3.89 14.92 10.56
C VAL A 413 4.71 13.65 10.38
N ALA A 414 5.19 13.41 9.18
CA ALA A 414 6.00 12.24 8.86
C ALA A 414 7.06 12.61 7.82
N PRO A 415 8.20 11.92 7.77
CA PRO A 415 9.10 12.07 6.65
C PRO A 415 8.44 11.54 5.37
N LEU A 416 8.87 12.04 4.22
CA LEU A 416 8.65 11.33 2.97
C LEU A 416 9.23 9.91 3.11
N ALA A 417 8.71 8.94 2.34
CA ALA A 417 9.25 7.58 2.32
C ALA A 417 10.79 7.58 2.21
N PRO A 418 11.50 6.52 2.66
CA PRO A 418 12.96 6.49 2.67
C PRO A 418 13.58 6.50 1.27
N PHE A 419 12.76 6.55 0.23
CA PHE A 419 13.15 6.61 -1.18
C PHE A 419 12.15 7.46 -1.95
N LEU A 420 12.59 7.97 -3.10
CA LEU A 420 11.70 8.54 -4.10
C LEU A 420 11.02 7.39 -4.85
N ASP A 421 9.73 7.52 -5.12
CA ASP A 421 9.00 6.49 -5.86
C ASP A 421 9.50 6.36 -7.31
N PRO A 422 9.85 5.15 -7.78
CA PRO A 422 10.21 4.92 -9.18
C PRO A 422 9.14 5.43 -10.15
N ALA A 423 9.58 5.94 -11.29
CA ALA A 423 8.77 6.59 -12.31
C ALA A 423 8.13 7.95 -11.91
N SER A 424 8.27 8.39 -10.65
CA SER A 424 7.85 9.77 -10.31
C SER A 424 8.75 10.79 -10.98
N PRO A 425 8.25 12.01 -11.32
CA PRO A 425 9.09 13.08 -11.87
C PRO A 425 10.36 13.35 -11.05
N ALA A 426 10.25 13.33 -9.72
CA ALA A 426 11.38 13.53 -8.82
C ALA A 426 12.40 12.38 -8.86
N PHE A 427 11.96 11.15 -9.11
CA PHE A 427 12.85 10.01 -9.26
C PHE A 427 13.60 10.02 -10.59
N GLU A 428 12.89 10.33 -11.69
CA GLU A 428 13.46 10.35 -13.05
C GLU A 428 14.39 11.54 -13.27
N HIS A 429 14.05 12.71 -12.70
CA HIS A 429 14.80 13.95 -12.86
C HIS A 429 15.14 14.59 -11.51
N PRO A 430 15.90 13.89 -10.61
CA PRO A 430 16.07 14.31 -9.23
C PRO A 430 16.74 15.69 -9.12
N GLU A 431 17.77 15.96 -9.91
CA GLU A 431 18.49 17.25 -9.87
C GLU A 431 17.60 18.43 -10.30
N LEU A 432 16.74 18.22 -11.32
CA LEU A 432 15.78 19.23 -11.78
C LEU A 432 14.80 19.62 -10.66
N HIS A 433 14.45 18.65 -9.83
CA HIS A 433 13.49 18.81 -8.75
C HIS A 433 14.14 19.00 -7.37
N GLY A 434 15.43 19.31 -7.33
CA GLY A 434 16.13 19.65 -6.10
C GLY A 434 16.40 18.46 -5.18
N TYR A 435 16.54 17.27 -5.75
CA TYR A 435 16.98 16.08 -5.03
C TYR A 435 18.38 15.63 -5.46
N LYS A 436 19.12 15.09 -4.50
CA LYS A 436 20.33 14.30 -4.71
C LYS A 436 19.99 12.85 -4.38
N LYS A 437 19.95 12.01 -5.40
CA LYS A 437 19.61 10.59 -5.28
C LYS A 437 20.87 9.74 -5.06
N PHE A 438 20.83 8.79 -4.11
CA PHE A 438 21.95 7.90 -3.79
C PHE A 438 21.76 6.47 -4.30
N CYS A 439 20.50 6.06 -4.52
CA CYS A 439 20.19 4.75 -5.07
C CYS A 439 19.72 4.90 -6.52
N HIS A 440 20.37 4.19 -7.43
CA HIS A 440 20.11 4.27 -8.87
C HIS A 440 19.57 2.95 -9.43
N THR A 441 19.93 1.83 -8.81
CA THR A 441 19.56 0.47 -9.22
C THR A 441 18.68 -0.20 -8.17
N LEU A 442 18.02 -1.29 -8.54
CA LEU A 442 17.27 -2.11 -7.59
C LEU A 442 18.17 -2.66 -6.48
N GLU A 443 19.43 -3.01 -6.81
CA GLU A 443 20.39 -3.54 -5.84
C GLU A 443 20.84 -2.46 -4.84
N ASP A 444 20.94 -1.17 -5.27
CA ASP A 444 21.19 -0.07 -4.34
C ASP A 444 20.06 0.06 -3.31
N HIS A 445 18.81 0.04 -3.77
CA HIS A 445 17.64 0.08 -2.90
C HIS A 445 17.56 -1.14 -1.98
N ARG A 446 17.84 -2.33 -2.53
CA ARG A 446 17.90 -3.57 -1.76
C ARG A 446 18.93 -3.51 -0.63
N THR A 447 20.07 -2.90 -0.89
CA THR A 447 21.13 -2.70 0.11
C THR A 447 20.77 -1.60 1.11
N ALA A 448 20.19 -0.50 0.64
CA ALA A 448 19.82 0.63 1.49
C ALA A 448 18.79 0.26 2.55
N ILE A 449 17.77 -0.52 2.21
CA ILE A 449 16.71 -0.90 3.17
C ILE A 449 17.23 -1.79 4.32
N THR A 450 18.39 -2.41 4.20
CA THR A 450 18.99 -3.22 5.25
C THR A 450 19.88 -2.42 6.21
N GLN A 451 20.01 -1.12 6.00
CA GLN A 451 20.81 -0.27 6.88
C GLN A 451 20.20 -0.18 8.29
N PRO A 452 21.01 -0.01 9.34
CA PRO A 452 20.57 -0.18 10.73
C PRO A 452 19.65 0.94 11.25
N SER A 453 19.52 2.07 10.56
CA SER A 453 18.53 3.10 10.90
C SER A 453 17.93 3.73 9.65
N TRP A 454 16.71 4.26 9.78
CA TRP A 454 16.00 4.92 8.71
C TRP A 454 16.74 6.13 8.12
N LYS A 455 17.58 6.81 8.90
CA LYS A 455 18.51 7.84 8.41
C LYS A 455 19.39 7.29 7.26
N HIS A 456 19.95 6.10 7.44
CA HIS A 456 20.81 5.45 6.45
C HIS A 456 20.04 4.73 5.35
N MET A 457 18.76 4.45 5.57
CA MET A 457 17.86 3.91 4.55
C MET A 457 17.42 4.99 3.55
N LEU A 458 17.45 6.29 3.92
CA LEU A 458 17.09 7.38 3.01
C LEU A 458 17.94 7.33 1.75
N SER A 459 17.29 7.14 0.60
CA SER A 459 17.96 7.07 -0.70
C SER A 459 18.21 8.44 -1.35
N TYR A 460 17.91 9.52 -0.63
CA TYR A 460 17.97 10.89 -1.14
C TYR A 460 18.32 11.91 -0.06
N GLU A 461 18.76 13.06 -0.51
CA GLU A 461 18.76 14.36 0.18
C GLU A 461 18.04 15.38 -0.69
N THR A 462 17.58 16.47 -0.10
CA THR A 462 17.12 17.62 -0.90
C THR A 462 18.26 18.63 -1.06
N LYS A 463 18.08 19.59 -1.96
CA LYS A 463 19.04 20.71 -2.13
C LYS A 463 19.23 21.50 -0.82
N ASP A 464 18.16 21.59 -0.01
CA ASP A 464 18.05 22.45 1.15
C ASP A 464 18.15 21.68 2.49
N MET A 465 18.14 20.35 2.47
CA MET A 465 18.24 19.49 3.67
C MET A 465 19.06 18.24 3.39
N THR A 466 20.07 18.01 4.21
CA THR A 466 20.79 16.74 4.29
C THR A 466 19.94 15.65 4.94
N ARG A 467 20.42 14.39 4.93
CA ARG A 467 19.77 13.29 5.69
C ARG A 467 19.61 13.63 7.18
N ASP A 468 20.65 14.25 7.77
CA ASP A 468 20.62 14.69 9.16
C ASP A 468 19.55 15.76 9.38
N ASP A 469 19.44 16.73 8.48
CA ASP A 469 18.42 17.78 8.56
C ASP A 469 17.02 17.19 8.44
N ILE A 470 16.78 16.23 7.53
CA ILE A 470 15.49 15.56 7.36
C ILE A 470 15.10 14.80 8.64
N VAL A 471 16.05 14.06 9.24
CA VAL A 471 15.83 13.31 10.49
C VAL A 471 15.53 14.26 11.64
N ASN A 472 16.37 15.27 11.83
CA ASN A 472 16.23 16.22 12.94
C ASN A 472 14.95 17.07 12.80
N ALA A 473 14.64 17.57 11.58
CA ALA A 473 13.40 18.31 11.32
C ALA A 473 12.16 17.44 11.57
N THR A 474 12.20 16.14 11.26
CA THR A 474 11.11 15.22 11.53
C THR A 474 10.84 15.09 13.03
N TYR A 475 11.87 14.82 13.81
CA TYR A 475 11.68 14.64 15.26
C TYR A 475 11.40 15.97 15.97
N GLU A 476 12.00 17.08 15.56
CA GLU A 476 11.67 18.40 16.10
C GLU A 476 10.22 18.78 15.80
N SER A 477 9.76 18.57 14.56
CA SER A 477 8.36 18.78 14.19
C SER A 477 7.42 17.91 15.04
N ALA A 478 7.77 16.64 15.25
CA ALA A 478 6.98 15.73 16.09
C ALA A 478 6.91 16.19 17.55
N ASN A 479 8.02 16.66 18.12
CA ASN A 479 8.04 17.22 19.48
C ASN A 479 7.17 18.48 19.59
N LYS A 480 7.32 19.42 18.67
CA LYS A 480 6.49 20.64 18.66
C LYS A 480 5.02 20.34 18.46
N LEU A 481 4.69 19.38 17.60
CA LEU A 481 3.31 18.91 17.40
C LEU A 481 2.76 18.28 18.70
N ASN A 482 3.57 17.53 19.42
CA ASN A 482 3.21 16.93 20.69
C ASN A 482 2.96 18.01 21.77
N GLU A 483 3.80 19.05 21.84
CA GLU A 483 3.62 20.23 22.70
C GLU A 483 2.33 20.99 22.37
N PHE A 484 2.08 21.23 21.08
CA PHE A 484 0.83 21.83 20.60
C PHE A 484 -0.40 21.01 21.02
N LYS A 485 -0.37 19.70 20.88
CA LYS A 485 -1.46 18.81 21.26
C LYS A 485 -1.74 18.88 22.77
N LEU A 486 -0.70 18.93 23.59
CA LEU A 486 -0.86 19.10 25.04
C LEU A 486 -1.44 20.47 25.40
N GLN A 487 -0.94 21.55 24.78
CA GLN A 487 -1.40 22.94 25.00
C GLN A 487 -2.90 23.06 24.76
N TYR A 488 -3.45 22.36 23.77
CA TYR A 488 -4.86 22.41 23.39
C TYR A 488 -5.69 21.25 23.94
N ASN A 489 -5.14 20.46 24.89
CA ASN A 489 -5.80 19.29 25.51
C ASN A 489 -6.26 18.22 24.48
N LEU A 490 -5.55 18.09 23.37
CA LEU A 490 -5.79 17.03 22.37
C LEU A 490 -5.15 15.70 22.79
N ILE A 491 -4.18 15.75 23.68
CA ILE A 491 -3.59 14.61 24.39
C ILE A 491 -3.46 14.97 25.88
N ASP A 492 -3.40 13.96 26.74
CA ASP A 492 -3.13 14.15 28.16
C ASP A 492 -1.63 14.19 28.46
N GLN A 493 -1.29 14.51 29.72
CA GLN A 493 0.10 14.62 30.16
C GLN A 493 0.86 13.29 30.05
N GLU A 494 0.19 12.17 30.25
CA GLU A 494 0.81 10.84 30.15
C GLU A 494 1.16 10.53 28.70
N GLY A 495 0.22 10.72 27.77
CA GLY A 495 0.46 10.57 26.31
C GLY A 495 1.57 11.49 25.78
N TYR A 496 1.60 12.75 26.27
CA TYR A 496 2.68 13.68 25.96
C TYR A 496 4.05 13.14 26.37
N GLN A 497 4.20 12.69 27.63
CA GLN A 497 5.47 12.17 28.13
C GLN A 497 5.87 10.87 27.44
N GLU A 498 4.91 10.02 27.13
CA GLU A 498 5.16 8.78 26.39
C GLU A 498 5.75 9.05 24.99
N ILE A 499 5.13 9.94 24.21
CA ILE A 499 5.59 10.29 22.87
C ILE A 499 6.97 10.97 22.94
N LYS A 500 7.13 11.95 23.83
CA LYS A 500 8.39 12.66 24.03
C LYS A 500 9.55 11.71 24.36
N GLY A 501 9.34 10.81 25.32
CA GLY A 501 10.37 9.83 25.70
C GLY A 501 10.74 8.86 24.56
N LYS A 502 9.80 8.56 23.65
CA LYS A 502 10.07 7.74 22.45
C LYS A 502 10.92 8.50 21.45
N ILE A 503 10.61 9.76 21.19
CA ILE A 503 11.39 10.62 20.29
C ILE A 503 12.82 10.75 20.79
N GLU A 504 13.01 11.10 22.08
CA GLU A 504 14.34 11.25 22.70
C GLU A 504 15.16 9.96 22.60
N LYS A 505 14.56 8.81 22.91
CA LYS A 505 15.22 7.51 22.77
C LYS A 505 15.59 7.21 21.30
N SER A 506 14.68 7.46 20.36
CA SER A 506 14.94 7.21 18.93
C SER A 506 16.12 8.02 18.43
N MET A 507 16.20 9.31 18.79
CA MET A 507 17.33 10.17 18.44
C MET A 507 18.65 9.66 19.05
N ALA A 508 18.65 9.30 20.34
CA ALA A 508 19.83 8.74 21.01
C ALA A 508 20.32 7.44 20.35
N TYR A 509 19.40 6.59 19.87
CA TYR A 509 19.77 5.36 19.16
C TYR A 509 20.29 5.63 17.74
N ILE A 510 19.80 6.66 17.04
CA ILE A 510 20.37 7.07 15.76
C ILE A 510 21.83 7.52 15.95
N GLU A 511 22.11 8.38 16.95
CA GLU A 511 23.47 8.80 17.27
C GLU A 511 24.38 7.60 17.65
N LYS A 512 23.85 6.67 18.44
CA LYS A 512 24.57 5.44 18.80
C LYS A 512 24.89 4.57 17.57
N ILE A 513 23.94 4.45 16.64
CA ILE A 513 24.15 3.74 15.38
C ILE A 513 25.20 4.46 14.53
N ASP A 514 25.17 5.79 14.44
CA ASP A 514 26.18 6.59 13.73
C ASP A 514 27.60 6.31 14.27
N HIS A 515 27.76 6.28 15.59
CA HIS A 515 29.05 5.93 16.22
C HIS A 515 29.47 4.50 15.88
N VAL A 516 28.54 3.54 15.87
CA VAL A 516 28.86 2.15 15.49
C VAL A 516 29.28 2.07 14.03
N LEU A 517 28.63 2.78 13.14
CA LEU A 517 28.97 2.79 11.70
C LEU A 517 30.30 3.49 11.40
N ALA A 518 30.78 4.35 12.29
CA ALA A 518 32.11 4.96 12.21
C ALA A 518 33.25 4.00 12.66
N LEU A 519 32.92 2.89 13.31
CA LEU A 519 33.90 1.87 13.69
C LEU A 519 34.41 1.08 12.47
N PRO A 520 35.60 0.43 12.58
CA PRO A 520 36.06 -0.51 11.57
C PRO A 520 35.00 -1.57 11.26
N LYS A 521 34.79 -1.92 9.99
CA LYS A 521 33.72 -2.82 9.52
C LYS A 521 33.63 -4.14 10.30
N GLY A 522 34.78 -4.69 10.74
CA GLY A 522 34.80 -5.95 11.53
C GLY A 522 34.14 -5.87 12.91
N ASN A 523 33.99 -4.66 13.46
CA ASN A 523 33.41 -4.45 14.80
C ASN A 523 31.94 -4.06 14.77
N GLN A 524 31.45 -3.55 13.63
CA GLN A 524 30.10 -2.99 13.51
C GLN A 524 29.00 -4.03 13.82
N ALA A 525 29.08 -5.21 13.25
CA ALA A 525 28.06 -6.25 13.43
C ALA A 525 27.90 -6.66 14.90
N ALA A 526 29.00 -6.84 15.63
CA ALA A 526 28.96 -7.21 17.04
C ALA A 526 28.33 -6.12 17.92
N GLU A 527 28.60 -4.82 17.62
CA GLU A 527 28.00 -3.70 18.35
C GLU A 527 26.51 -3.52 18.02
N LEU A 528 26.10 -3.72 16.77
CA LEU A 528 24.68 -3.68 16.38
C LEU A 528 23.86 -4.78 17.08
N VAL A 529 24.40 -5.98 17.24
CA VAL A 529 23.72 -7.07 17.97
C VAL A 529 23.44 -6.68 19.43
N LYS A 530 24.33 -5.93 20.08
CA LYS A 530 24.14 -5.51 21.48
C LYS A 530 22.92 -4.58 21.68
N ILE A 531 22.57 -3.82 20.66
CA ILE A 531 21.47 -2.82 20.71
C ILE A 531 20.21 -3.30 20.00
N GLN A 532 20.21 -4.51 19.44
CA GLN A 532 19.09 -5.02 18.65
C GLN A 532 17.78 -5.08 19.44
N LYS A 533 17.81 -5.57 20.67
CA LYS A 533 16.59 -5.71 21.49
C LYS A 533 15.94 -4.37 21.81
N GLU A 534 16.76 -3.36 22.11
CA GLU A 534 16.27 -2.02 22.40
C GLU A 534 15.67 -1.35 21.15
N ILE A 535 16.27 -1.58 19.99
CA ILE A 535 15.75 -1.13 18.70
C ILE A 535 14.40 -1.83 18.38
N GLU A 536 14.29 -3.12 18.63
CA GLU A 536 13.02 -3.86 18.46
C GLU A 536 11.89 -3.27 19.33
N GLU A 537 12.20 -2.84 20.56
CA GLU A 537 11.23 -2.17 21.43
C GLU A 537 10.83 -0.78 20.88
N LEU A 538 11.79 -0.01 20.36
CA LEU A 538 11.51 1.30 19.76
C LEU A 538 10.61 1.20 18.53
N ASN A 539 10.79 0.18 17.69
CA ASN A 539 9.96 -0.05 16.51
C ASN A 539 8.49 -0.38 16.79
N LYS A 540 8.12 -0.65 18.05
CA LYS A 540 6.73 -0.86 18.45
C LYS A 540 5.95 0.45 18.62
N TYR A 541 6.61 1.59 18.52
CA TYR A 541 6.09 2.89 18.92
C TYR A 541 6.18 3.91 17.79
N SER A 542 5.16 4.75 17.73
CA SER A 542 5.01 5.84 16.79
C SER A 542 5.37 7.19 17.42
N ILE A 543 5.67 8.18 16.60
CA ILE A 543 5.79 9.60 16.99
C ILE A 543 4.43 10.28 17.21
N CYS A 544 3.34 9.56 17.09
CA CYS A 544 1.97 9.99 17.43
C CYS A 544 1.28 8.94 18.30
N GLY A 545 0.17 9.30 18.93
CA GLY A 545 -0.65 8.36 19.69
C GLY A 545 -1.29 7.31 18.78
N LYS A 546 -1.14 6.02 19.07
CA LYS A 546 -1.70 4.93 18.25
C LYS A 546 -3.21 5.05 17.99
N ASN A 547 -3.94 5.66 18.93
CA ASN A 547 -5.38 5.83 18.78
C ASN A 547 -5.74 7.00 17.87
N GLU A 548 -4.83 7.96 17.66
CA GLU A 548 -5.06 9.10 16.77
C GLU A 548 -5.22 8.68 15.31
N LEU A 549 -4.48 7.66 14.87
CA LEU A 549 -4.54 7.14 13.49
C LEU A 549 -5.75 6.23 13.23
N LYS A 550 -6.50 5.84 14.27
CA LYS A 550 -7.61 4.91 14.13
C LYS A 550 -8.93 5.63 13.95
N TRP A 551 -9.78 5.07 13.11
CA TRP A 551 -11.21 5.38 13.08
C TRP A 551 -11.95 4.51 14.09
N GLU A 552 -13.11 4.97 14.54
CA GLU A 552 -13.88 4.26 15.55
C GLU A 552 -14.37 2.91 15.02
N VAL A 553 -14.00 1.83 15.70
CA VAL A 553 -14.49 0.48 15.40
C VAL A 553 -15.47 0.06 16.50
N GLN A 554 -16.71 -0.26 16.11
CA GLN A 554 -17.72 -0.76 17.04
C GLN A 554 -17.28 -2.11 17.63
N LYS A 555 -17.50 -2.33 18.93
CA LYS A 555 -17.12 -3.58 19.62
C LYS A 555 -17.66 -4.85 18.92
N ASN A 556 -18.84 -4.77 18.30
CA ASN A 556 -19.50 -5.87 17.59
C ASN A 556 -19.49 -5.61 16.08
N TYR A 557 -18.33 -5.30 15.52
CA TYR A 557 -18.20 -4.97 14.10
C TYR A 557 -18.45 -6.19 13.16
N ALA A 558 -18.19 -7.40 13.61
CA ALA A 558 -18.35 -8.61 12.82
C ALA A 558 -19.66 -9.33 13.14
N ASN A 559 -20.40 -9.70 12.09
CA ASN A 559 -21.54 -10.59 12.18
C ASN A 559 -21.13 -11.99 11.71
N PHE A 560 -20.75 -12.85 12.66
CA PHE A 560 -20.25 -14.20 12.36
C PHE A 560 -21.28 -15.11 11.68
N PHE A 561 -22.58 -14.95 11.97
CA PHE A 561 -23.62 -15.70 11.29
C PHE A 561 -23.72 -15.31 9.81
N SER A 562 -23.75 -14.01 9.53
CA SER A 562 -23.72 -13.49 8.16
C SER A 562 -22.43 -13.87 7.43
N LEU A 563 -21.29 -13.86 8.12
CA LEU A 563 -20.02 -14.28 7.54
C LEU A 563 -20.06 -15.76 7.14
N ALA A 564 -20.64 -16.63 7.96
CA ALA A 564 -20.82 -18.04 7.64
C ALA A 564 -21.73 -18.24 6.42
N LEU A 565 -22.85 -17.51 6.34
CA LEU A 565 -23.75 -17.55 5.17
C LEU A 565 -23.04 -17.10 3.89
N VAL A 566 -22.31 -15.96 3.95
CA VAL A 566 -21.50 -15.49 2.83
C VAL A 566 -20.43 -16.54 2.44
N GLY A 567 -19.84 -17.22 3.43
CA GLY A 567 -18.91 -18.32 3.19
C GLY A 567 -19.52 -19.47 2.40
N LEU A 568 -20.72 -19.89 2.76
CA LEU A 568 -21.45 -20.93 2.04
C LEU A 568 -21.83 -20.49 0.61
N GLU A 569 -22.27 -19.25 0.43
CA GLU A 569 -22.54 -18.68 -0.90
C GLU A 569 -21.28 -18.68 -1.78
N GLN A 570 -20.13 -18.26 -1.23
CA GLN A 570 -18.87 -18.25 -1.97
C GLN A 570 -18.41 -19.67 -2.33
N LEU A 571 -18.57 -20.66 -1.45
CA LEU A 571 -18.26 -22.07 -1.75
C LEU A 571 -19.18 -22.65 -2.83
N TYR A 572 -20.47 -22.32 -2.81
CA TYR A 572 -21.41 -22.73 -3.84
C TYR A 572 -21.04 -22.13 -5.21
N GLN A 573 -20.68 -20.85 -5.25
CA GLN A 573 -20.20 -20.20 -6.46
C GLN A 573 -18.91 -20.84 -6.98
N ASP A 574 -17.95 -21.16 -6.10
CA ASP A 574 -16.71 -21.84 -6.45
C ASP A 574 -16.98 -23.24 -7.05
N TYR A 575 -17.88 -24.02 -6.43
CA TYR A 575 -18.31 -25.32 -6.95
C TYR A 575 -18.96 -25.19 -8.33
N SER A 576 -19.85 -24.23 -8.52
CA SER A 576 -20.47 -23.93 -9.80
C SER A 576 -19.43 -23.55 -10.89
N ASN A 577 -18.43 -22.74 -10.52
CA ASN A 577 -17.34 -22.36 -11.41
C ASN A 577 -16.45 -23.57 -11.77
N ILE A 578 -16.16 -24.46 -10.82
CA ILE A 578 -15.40 -25.70 -11.07
C ILE A 578 -16.17 -26.61 -12.04
N ILE A 579 -17.48 -26.75 -11.91
CA ILE A 579 -18.30 -27.53 -12.84
C ILE A 579 -18.24 -26.92 -14.25
N ARG A 580 -18.41 -25.60 -14.36
CA ARG A 580 -18.27 -24.88 -15.63
C ARG A 580 -16.86 -24.96 -16.22
N ALA A 581 -15.83 -24.98 -15.35
CA ALA A 581 -14.42 -25.05 -15.74
C ALA A 581 -13.90 -26.46 -16.04
N LYS A 582 -14.71 -27.52 -15.89
CA LYS A 582 -14.40 -28.87 -16.38
C LYS A 582 -14.40 -29.00 -17.91
N LEU A 583 -14.71 -27.91 -18.60
CA LEU A 583 -14.37 -27.72 -20.01
C LEU A 583 -12.85 -27.87 -20.21
N SER A 584 -12.44 -28.52 -21.32
CA SER A 584 -11.02 -28.77 -21.59
C SER A 584 -10.19 -27.48 -21.62
N PRO A 585 -8.87 -27.50 -21.36
CA PRO A 585 -8.02 -26.32 -21.46
C PRO A 585 -8.15 -25.57 -22.80
N LYS A 586 -8.35 -26.28 -23.90
CA LYS A 586 -8.63 -25.71 -25.24
C LYS A 586 -9.95 -24.93 -25.26
N GLN A 587 -10.99 -25.46 -24.63
CA GLN A 587 -12.30 -24.82 -24.55
C GLN A 587 -12.29 -23.60 -23.63
N ARG A 588 -11.48 -23.61 -22.57
CA ARG A 588 -11.25 -22.43 -21.71
C ARG A 588 -10.59 -21.29 -22.47
N PHE A 589 -9.58 -21.60 -23.26
CA PHE A 589 -8.87 -20.63 -24.09
C PHE A 589 -9.78 -20.05 -25.20
N GLN A 590 -10.53 -20.90 -25.87
CA GLN A 590 -11.46 -20.49 -26.92
C GLN A 590 -12.60 -19.64 -26.36
N PHE A 591 -13.17 -20.01 -25.20
CA PHE A 591 -14.24 -19.26 -24.53
C PHE A 591 -13.77 -17.84 -24.10
N THR A 592 -12.52 -17.71 -23.65
CA THR A 592 -11.93 -16.41 -23.31
C THR A 592 -11.74 -15.53 -24.53
N LEU A 593 -11.29 -16.10 -25.64
CA LEU A 593 -11.12 -15.40 -26.93
C LEU A 593 -12.46 -15.00 -27.57
N ASP A 594 -13.48 -15.87 -27.48
CA ASP A 594 -14.78 -15.61 -28.09
C ASP A 594 -15.62 -14.60 -27.29
N ALA A 595 -15.52 -14.61 -25.98
CA ALA A 595 -16.11 -13.58 -25.11
C ALA A 595 -15.51 -12.18 -25.36
N GLU A 596 -14.25 -12.11 -25.74
CA GLU A 596 -13.58 -10.85 -26.11
C GLU A 596 -13.90 -10.37 -27.50
N ARG A 597 -13.99 -11.27 -28.46
CA ARG A 597 -14.44 -10.92 -29.81
C ARG A 597 -15.86 -10.36 -29.82
N GLN A 598 -16.71 -10.81 -28.87
CA GLN A 598 -18.04 -10.23 -28.67
C GLN A 598 -17.99 -8.85 -28.00
N LYS A 599 -17.08 -8.60 -27.04
CA LYS A 599 -16.89 -7.27 -26.41
C LYS A 599 -16.25 -6.23 -27.33
N LEU A 600 -15.48 -6.65 -28.32
CA LEU A 600 -14.87 -5.78 -29.34
C LEU A 600 -15.81 -5.45 -30.51
N LYS A 601 -17.00 -6.05 -30.57
CA LYS A 601 -18.01 -5.81 -31.61
C LYS A 601 -19.20 -4.93 -31.16
N VAL A 602 -19.11 -4.35 -29.93
CA VAL A 602 -20.13 -3.40 -29.40
C VAL A 602 -19.51 -2.02 -29.25
#